data_94064c717b46c9940e537075a03cdece
#
_entry.id   94064c717b46c9940e537075a03cdece
#
_cell.length_a   1.000
_cell.length_b   1.000
_cell.length_c   1.000
_cell.angle_alpha   90.00
_cell.angle_beta   90.00
_cell.angle_gamma   90.00
#
_symmetry.space_group_name_H-M   'P 1'
#
loop_
_entity.id
_entity.type
_entity.pdbx_description
1 polymer ?
#
loop_
_entity_poly.entity_id
_entity_poly.type
_entity_poly.pdbx_seq_one_letter_code
_entity_poly.pdbx_strand_id
1 'polypeptide(L)'
;ANVCFLGDSLTVGFSDYKINLGGALICGYTGVGPDAIVNRSAVKSSVRGEEVALDVLAAAQPKKLYILLGTNTLTTVGAADRFLAYYGQMLDVLRQTLGEDCVIYVESIPPVRPEAAAEKPGLASDIIRSVNEQLALLAADKGCVYLDLWETLADGEGNLKEVLAAPDGVHFSAGNGYGAWVTYLRNHAKYSADNAWTPGSAYAG
;
A
#
# COMPACT_ATOMS: atom_id res chain seq x y z
N ALA A 1 7.74 5.97 -15.95
CA ALA A 1 8.41 5.04 -15.03
C ALA A 1 7.81 3.65 -15.16
N ASN A 2 8.62 2.59 -15.15
CA ASN A 2 8.07 1.22 -15.22
C ASN A 2 7.37 0.78 -13.92
N VAL A 3 7.74 1.38 -12.80
CA VAL A 3 7.19 1.09 -11.47
C VAL A 3 6.68 2.36 -10.84
N CYS A 4 5.47 2.31 -10.30
CA CYS A 4 4.88 3.37 -9.46
C CYS A 4 4.47 2.81 -8.11
N PHE A 5 4.56 3.67 -7.09
CA PHE A 5 4.00 3.45 -5.76
C PHE A 5 2.89 4.46 -5.52
N LEU A 6 1.72 3.98 -5.13
CA LEU A 6 0.56 4.81 -4.76
C LEU A 6 0.24 4.58 -3.29
N GLY A 7 0.17 5.63 -2.52
CA GLY A 7 -0.19 5.48 -1.11
C GLY A 7 -0.23 6.78 -0.33
N ASP A 8 -0.31 6.62 0.98
CA ASP A 8 -0.41 7.69 1.95
C ASP A 8 0.97 8.16 2.48
N SER A 9 1.02 8.64 3.73
CA SER A 9 2.25 9.11 4.36
C SER A 9 3.35 8.04 4.48
N LEU A 10 3.00 6.77 4.55
CA LEU A 10 3.99 5.69 4.50
C LEU A 10 4.73 5.70 3.14
N THR A 11 4.00 5.85 2.06
CA THR A 11 4.57 5.93 0.71
C THR A 11 5.35 7.25 0.51
N VAL A 12 4.91 8.36 1.11
CA VAL A 12 5.67 9.64 1.13
C VAL A 12 7.07 9.43 1.70
N GLY A 13 7.22 8.60 2.71
CA GLY A 13 8.50 8.31 3.35
C GLY A 13 9.57 7.77 2.39
N PHE A 14 9.21 7.14 1.29
CA PHE A 14 10.18 6.77 0.25
C PHE A 14 10.91 7.99 -0.31
N SER A 15 10.21 9.11 -0.50
CA SER A 15 10.80 10.37 -0.96
C SER A 15 11.54 11.10 0.17
N ASP A 16 10.94 11.18 1.35
CA ASP A 16 11.48 11.92 2.49
C ASP A 16 12.81 11.33 2.98
N TYR A 17 12.89 10.00 3.04
CA TYR A 17 14.11 9.28 3.42
C TYR A 17 15.03 8.95 2.24
N LYS A 18 14.69 9.43 1.02
CA LYS A 18 15.49 9.22 -0.19
C LYS A 18 15.81 7.74 -0.45
N ILE A 19 14.82 6.88 -0.25
CA ILE A 19 14.98 5.43 -0.46
C ILE A 19 15.19 5.15 -1.95
N ASN A 20 16.24 4.41 -2.28
CA ASN A 20 16.54 4.06 -3.67
C ASN A 20 15.60 2.93 -4.16
N LEU A 21 14.67 3.29 -5.01
CA LEU A 21 13.70 2.38 -5.65
C LEU A 21 13.95 2.25 -7.17
N GLY A 22 15.17 2.48 -7.63
CA GLY A 22 15.54 2.27 -9.03
C GLY A 22 14.83 3.19 -10.03
N GLY A 23 14.48 4.42 -9.61
CA GLY A 23 13.79 5.38 -10.47
C GLY A 23 12.27 5.18 -10.54
N ALA A 24 11.69 4.45 -9.60
CA ALA A 24 10.23 4.33 -9.47
C ALA A 24 9.58 5.70 -9.22
N LEU A 25 8.37 5.89 -9.74
CA LEU A 25 7.56 7.08 -9.48
C LEU A 25 6.82 6.92 -8.15
N ILE A 26 6.99 7.89 -7.26
CA ILE A 26 6.31 7.90 -5.96
C ILE A 26 5.09 8.82 -6.04
N CYS A 27 3.91 8.23 -5.95
CA CYS A 27 2.62 8.89 -5.80
C CYS A 27 2.16 8.76 -4.33
N GLY A 28 2.93 9.34 -3.43
CA GLY A 28 2.66 9.36 -1.99
C GLY A 28 2.01 10.68 -1.58
N TYR A 29 0.92 10.59 -0.80
CA TYR A 29 0.10 11.74 -0.43
C TYR A 29 -0.35 11.62 1.03
N THR A 30 0.12 12.50 1.88
CA THR A 30 -0.19 12.46 3.32
C THR A 30 -1.69 12.53 3.57
N GLY A 31 -2.20 11.63 4.39
CA GLY A 31 -3.60 11.60 4.82
C GLY A 31 -4.60 11.06 3.80
N VAL A 32 -4.14 10.58 2.65
CA VAL A 32 -5.02 10.10 1.57
C VAL A 32 -5.58 8.71 1.87
N GLY A 33 -6.84 8.53 1.52
CA GLY A 33 -7.53 7.24 1.43
C GLY A 33 -7.96 6.92 -0.01
N PRO A 34 -8.53 5.72 -0.26
CA PRO A 34 -8.97 5.33 -1.59
C PRO A 34 -10.08 6.21 -2.17
N ASP A 35 -10.90 6.84 -1.33
CA ASP A 35 -11.95 7.77 -1.74
C ASP A 35 -11.40 9.00 -2.46
N ALA A 36 -10.26 9.53 -2.04
CA ALA A 36 -9.62 10.66 -2.71
C ALA A 36 -9.19 10.31 -4.14
N ILE A 37 -8.73 9.08 -4.37
CA ILE A 37 -8.35 8.60 -5.70
C ILE A 37 -9.59 8.46 -6.59
N VAL A 38 -10.64 7.79 -6.08
CA VAL A 38 -11.91 7.60 -6.81
C VAL A 38 -12.54 8.94 -7.19
N ASN A 39 -12.58 9.87 -6.26
CA ASN A 39 -13.17 11.19 -6.45
C ASN A 39 -12.28 12.18 -7.22
N ARG A 40 -11.12 11.74 -7.69
CA ARG A 40 -10.14 12.58 -8.40
C ARG A 40 -9.79 13.85 -7.64
N SER A 41 -9.70 13.75 -6.32
CA SER A 41 -9.36 14.88 -5.47
C SER A 41 -7.98 15.40 -5.80
N ALA A 42 -7.81 16.72 -5.75
CA ALA A 42 -6.50 17.35 -5.75
C ALA A 42 -5.76 16.97 -4.46
N VAL A 43 -4.56 16.42 -4.59
CA VAL A 43 -3.72 15.95 -3.49
C VAL A 43 -2.32 16.53 -3.61
N LYS A 44 -1.66 16.74 -2.49
CA LYS A 44 -0.33 17.37 -2.48
C LYS A 44 0.77 16.31 -2.43
N SER A 45 1.54 16.22 -3.51
CA SER A 45 2.79 15.49 -3.55
C SER A 45 3.90 16.30 -2.89
N SER A 46 4.76 15.65 -2.11
CA SER A 46 5.93 16.29 -1.49
C SER A 46 6.97 16.78 -2.51
N VAL A 47 6.96 16.22 -3.71
CA VAL A 47 7.99 16.48 -4.74
C VAL A 47 7.46 17.18 -6.00
N ARG A 48 6.14 17.12 -6.29
CA ARG A 48 5.56 17.69 -7.52
C ARG A 48 4.50 18.76 -7.30
N GLY A 49 4.10 18.98 -6.05
CA GLY A 49 3.04 19.94 -5.72
C GLY A 49 1.64 19.33 -5.79
N GLU A 50 0.63 20.17 -6.09
CA GLU A 50 -0.77 19.74 -6.15
C GLU A 50 -1.07 19.05 -7.47
N GLU A 51 -1.70 17.87 -7.40
CA GLU A 51 -1.97 17.03 -8.56
C GLU A 51 -3.15 16.08 -8.32
N VAL A 52 -3.69 15.51 -9.39
CA VAL A 52 -4.65 14.39 -9.33
C VAL A 52 -3.88 13.10 -9.60
N ALA A 53 -3.90 12.17 -8.63
CA ALA A 53 -3.09 10.95 -8.70
C ALA A 53 -3.37 10.12 -9.97
N LEU A 54 -4.63 10.01 -10.40
CA LEU A 54 -4.99 9.28 -11.63
C LEU A 54 -4.38 9.91 -12.89
N ASP A 55 -4.25 11.24 -12.96
CA ASP A 55 -3.65 11.92 -14.11
C ASP A 55 -2.14 11.65 -14.18
N VAL A 56 -1.49 11.64 -13.02
CA VAL A 56 -0.06 11.28 -12.92
C VAL A 56 0.17 9.84 -13.38
N LEU A 57 -0.66 8.91 -12.92
CA LEU A 57 -0.57 7.50 -13.30
C LEU A 57 -0.91 7.29 -14.78
N ALA A 58 -1.92 7.98 -15.30
CA ALA A 58 -2.28 7.95 -16.72
C ALA A 58 -1.13 8.42 -17.62
N ALA A 59 -0.43 9.47 -17.21
CA ALA A 59 0.74 9.97 -17.94
C ALA A 59 1.96 9.04 -17.83
N ALA A 60 2.14 8.39 -16.69
CA ALA A 60 3.27 7.51 -16.42
C ALA A 60 3.15 6.12 -17.08
N GLN A 61 1.93 5.59 -17.23
CA GLN A 61 1.64 4.25 -17.76
C GLN A 61 2.61 3.17 -17.21
N PRO A 62 2.66 2.95 -15.88
CA PRO A 62 3.59 1.99 -15.30
C PRO A 62 3.23 0.56 -15.69
N LYS A 63 4.24 -0.31 -15.73
CA LYS A 63 4.03 -1.77 -15.87
C LYS A 63 3.69 -2.44 -14.54
N LYS A 64 4.07 -1.81 -13.43
CA LYS A 64 3.77 -2.27 -12.06
C LYS A 64 3.33 -1.10 -11.20
N LEU A 65 2.21 -1.28 -10.52
CA LEU A 65 1.69 -0.33 -9.53
C LEU A 65 1.58 -1.02 -8.18
N TYR A 66 2.28 -0.51 -7.17
CA TYR A 66 2.18 -0.96 -5.78
C TYR A 66 1.30 0.01 -5.01
N ILE A 67 0.32 -0.51 -4.24
CA ILE A 67 -0.64 0.31 -3.50
C ILE A 67 -0.58 -0.04 -2.03
N LEU A 68 -0.32 0.97 -1.18
CA LEU A 68 -0.42 0.86 0.27
C LEU A 68 -1.29 1.99 0.81
N LEU A 69 -2.51 1.66 1.22
CA LEU A 69 -3.49 2.58 1.79
C LEU A 69 -4.27 1.89 2.92
N GLY A 70 -4.71 2.65 3.92
CA GLY A 70 -5.62 2.13 4.96
C GLY A 70 -5.45 2.78 6.33
N THR A 71 -4.24 3.10 6.75
CA THR A 71 -3.97 3.60 8.11
C THR A 71 -4.64 4.94 8.42
N ASN A 72 -4.94 5.76 7.43
CA ASN A 72 -5.64 7.03 7.59
C ASN A 72 -7.16 6.89 7.58
N THR A 73 -7.70 5.82 7.01
CA THR A 73 -9.15 5.62 6.85
C THR A 73 -9.71 4.75 7.96
N LEU A 74 -8.96 3.75 8.41
CA LEU A 74 -9.38 2.77 9.43
C LEU A 74 -9.10 3.26 10.86
N THR A 75 -9.32 4.51 11.15
CA THR A 75 -9.02 5.08 12.48
C THR A 75 -10.10 4.79 13.51
N THR A 76 -11.31 4.44 13.07
CA THR A 76 -12.46 4.15 13.94
C THR A 76 -13.03 2.76 13.65
N VAL A 77 -13.59 2.14 14.68
CA VAL A 77 -14.36 0.91 14.53
C VAL A 77 -15.56 1.15 13.61
N GLY A 78 -15.80 0.26 12.65
CA GLY A 78 -16.88 0.37 11.67
C GLY A 78 -16.52 1.10 10.37
N ALA A 79 -15.30 1.59 10.22
CA ALA A 79 -14.84 2.22 8.96
C ALA A 79 -14.56 1.22 7.83
N ALA A 80 -14.48 -0.07 8.12
CA ALA A 80 -14.03 -1.11 7.20
C ALA A 80 -14.88 -1.23 5.94
N ASP A 81 -16.20 -1.26 6.07
CA ASP A 81 -17.10 -1.47 4.91
C ASP A 81 -16.96 -0.34 3.88
N ARG A 82 -16.94 0.90 4.36
CA ARG A 82 -16.73 2.06 3.48
C ARG A 82 -15.34 2.04 2.84
N PHE A 83 -14.32 1.71 3.60
CA PHE A 83 -12.95 1.59 3.11
C PHE A 83 -12.86 0.56 1.98
N LEU A 84 -13.39 -0.66 2.19
CA LEU A 84 -13.37 -1.73 1.20
C LEU A 84 -14.18 -1.40 -0.05
N ALA A 85 -15.34 -0.74 0.10
CA ALA A 85 -16.14 -0.29 -1.02
C ALA A 85 -15.38 0.70 -1.91
N TYR A 86 -14.75 1.72 -1.30
CA TYR A 86 -13.94 2.68 -2.05
C TYR A 86 -12.67 2.05 -2.62
N TYR A 87 -12.06 1.09 -1.89
CA TYR A 87 -10.88 0.40 -2.40
C TYR A 87 -11.21 -0.39 -3.68
N GLY A 88 -12.34 -1.09 -3.70
CA GLY A 88 -12.81 -1.79 -4.90
C GLY A 88 -13.06 -0.84 -6.08
N GLN A 89 -13.73 0.29 -5.85
CA GLN A 89 -13.92 1.31 -6.88
C GLN A 89 -12.59 1.90 -7.36
N MET A 90 -11.63 2.11 -6.44
CA MET A 90 -10.29 2.57 -6.80
C MET A 90 -9.58 1.57 -7.72
N LEU A 91 -9.64 0.28 -7.44
CA LEU A 91 -9.05 -0.74 -8.32
C LEU A 91 -9.69 -0.73 -9.70
N ASP A 92 -11.00 -0.52 -9.80
CA ASP A 92 -11.71 -0.41 -11.08
C ASP A 92 -11.23 0.80 -11.90
N VAL A 93 -11.16 1.98 -11.30
CA VAL A 93 -10.70 3.18 -12.01
C VAL A 93 -9.21 3.12 -12.36
N LEU A 94 -8.39 2.49 -11.53
CA LEU A 94 -6.97 2.24 -11.83
C LEU A 94 -6.84 1.27 -13.01
N ARG A 95 -7.60 0.19 -13.04
CA ARG A 95 -7.60 -0.75 -14.17
C ARG A 95 -8.04 -0.08 -15.47
N GLN A 96 -9.10 0.75 -15.44
CA GLN A 96 -9.52 1.55 -16.59
C GLN A 96 -8.45 2.53 -17.07
N THR A 97 -7.70 3.11 -16.15
CA THR A 97 -6.65 4.10 -16.46
C THR A 97 -5.37 3.46 -17.02
N LEU A 98 -4.98 2.30 -16.49
CA LEU A 98 -3.68 1.67 -16.76
C LEU A 98 -3.74 0.48 -17.73
N GLY A 99 -4.93 -0.05 -17.98
CA GLY A 99 -5.12 -1.22 -18.84
C GLY A 99 -4.70 -2.55 -18.19
N GLU A 100 -4.86 -3.64 -18.92
CA GLU A 100 -4.62 -5.00 -18.43
C GLU A 100 -3.11 -5.35 -18.32
N ASP A 101 -2.26 -4.64 -19.05
CA ASP A 101 -0.81 -4.88 -19.05
C ASP A 101 -0.11 -4.41 -17.76
N CYS A 102 -0.79 -3.61 -16.94
CA CYS A 102 -0.25 -3.15 -15.67
C CYS A 102 -0.54 -4.17 -14.56
N VAL A 103 0.51 -4.71 -13.95
CA VAL A 103 0.37 -5.53 -12.74
C VAL A 103 0.11 -4.63 -11.54
N ILE A 104 -1.07 -4.75 -10.95
CA ILE A 104 -1.45 -4.00 -9.74
C ILE A 104 -1.21 -4.89 -8.52
N TYR A 105 -0.36 -4.43 -7.61
CA TYR A 105 -0.07 -5.07 -6.34
C TYR A 105 -0.82 -4.32 -5.23
N VAL A 106 -1.65 -5.06 -4.50
CA VAL A 106 -2.36 -4.58 -3.32
C VAL A 106 -1.59 -5.05 -2.10
N GLU A 107 -0.98 -4.11 -1.39
CA GLU A 107 -0.25 -4.43 -0.16
C GLU A 107 -1.21 -4.46 1.02
N SER A 108 -1.04 -5.41 1.93
CA SER A 108 -1.81 -5.48 3.16
C SER A 108 -1.63 -4.22 4.00
N ILE A 109 -2.68 -3.82 4.71
CA ILE A 109 -2.59 -2.72 5.68
C ILE A 109 -1.62 -3.15 6.79
N PRO A 110 -0.58 -2.36 7.08
CA PRO A 110 0.43 -2.74 8.07
C PRO A 110 -0.14 -2.86 9.47
N PRO A 111 0.45 -3.70 10.33
CA PRO A 111 0.19 -3.64 11.76
C PRO A 111 0.69 -2.30 12.33
N VAL A 112 0.16 -1.92 13.47
CA VAL A 112 0.63 -0.76 14.24
C VAL A 112 1.07 -1.20 15.64
N ARG A 113 1.72 -0.32 16.39
CA ARG A 113 2.04 -0.58 17.79
C ARG A 113 0.78 -0.52 18.65
N PRO A 114 0.71 -1.26 19.79
CA PRO A 114 -0.46 -1.28 20.67
C PRO A 114 -0.90 0.12 21.13
N GLU A 115 0.05 1.02 21.37
CA GLU A 115 -0.22 2.38 21.82
C GLU A 115 -0.98 3.18 20.75
N ALA A 116 -0.59 3.02 19.48
CA ALA A 116 -1.26 3.64 18.35
C ALA A 116 -2.67 3.07 18.15
N ALA A 117 -2.84 1.76 18.32
CA ALA A 117 -4.15 1.11 18.26
C ALA A 117 -5.09 1.57 19.39
N ALA A 118 -4.55 1.87 20.57
CA ALA A 118 -5.34 2.42 21.67
C ALA A 118 -5.91 3.81 21.35
N GLU A 119 -5.16 4.64 20.63
CA GLU A 119 -5.62 5.96 20.18
C GLU A 119 -6.54 5.90 18.95
N LYS A 120 -6.34 4.88 18.10
CA LYS A 120 -7.09 4.68 16.85
C LYS A 120 -7.65 3.25 16.83
N PRO A 121 -8.80 3.00 17.48
CA PRO A 121 -9.30 1.63 17.69
C PRO A 121 -9.58 0.83 16.40
N GLY A 122 -9.82 1.51 15.29
CA GLY A 122 -9.97 0.86 13.98
C GLY A 122 -8.67 0.23 13.45
N LEU A 123 -7.52 0.57 14.04
CA LEU A 123 -6.21 -0.02 13.74
C LEU A 123 -5.83 -1.15 14.72
N ALA A 124 -6.76 -1.62 15.55
CA ALA A 124 -6.51 -2.80 16.37
C ALA A 124 -6.15 -4.01 15.49
N SER A 125 -5.25 -4.84 15.99
CA SER A 125 -4.65 -5.96 15.24
C SER A 125 -5.70 -6.91 14.64
N ASP A 126 -6.72 -7.28 15.41
CA ASP A 126 -7.81 -8.14 14.97
C ASP A 126 -8.66 -7.50 13.86
N ILE A 127 -8.92 -6.18 13.96
CA ILE A 127 -9.67 -5.43 12.95
C ILE A 127 -8.87 -5.34 11.65
N ILE A 128 -7.60 -4.95 11.71
CA ILE A 128 -6.75 -4.88 10.51
C ILE A 128 -6.64 -6.25 9.84
N ARG A 129 -6.47 -7.32 10.60
CA ARG A 129 -6.39 -8.67 10.05
C ARG A 129 -7.67 -9.06 9.31
N SER A 130 -8.83 -8.80 9.90
CA SER A 130 -10.13 -9.05 9.26
C SER A 130 -10.30 -8.23 7.97
N VAL A 131 -9.88 -6.97 7.97
CA VAL A 131 -9.92 -6.13 6.76
C VAL A 131 -8.94 -6.64 5.71
N ASN A 132 -7.73 -7.05 6.09
CA ASN A 132 -6.74 -7.61 5.18
C ASN A 132 -7.20 -8.92 4.51
N GLU A 133 -7.92 -9.79 5.22
CA GLU A 133 -8.53 -10.98 4.62
C GLU A 133 -9.52 -10.60 3.52
N GLN A 134 -10.37 -9.63 3.78
CA GLN A 134 -11.34 -9.13 2.78
C GLN A 134 -10.63 -8.39 1.64
N LEU A 135 -9.56 -7.66 1.93
CA LEU A 135 -8.75 -6.96 0.92
C LEU A 135 -8.05 -7.96 -0.01
N ALA A 136 -7.57 -9.08 0.52
CA ALA A 136 -6.98 -10.15 -0.29
C ALA A 136 -8.00 -10.76 -1.25
N LEU A 137 -9.23 -11.03 -0.78
CA LEU A 137 -10.32 -11.52 -1.63
C LEU A 137 -10.70 -10.50 -2.70
N LEU A 138 -10.80 -9.23 -2.33
CA LEU A 138 -11.09 -8.13 -3.24
C LEU A 138 -10.00 -8.00 -4.32
N ALA A 139 -8.74 -8.07 -3.94
CA ALA A 139 -7.62 -8.03 -4.88
C ALA A 139 -7.69 -9.17 -5.90
N ALA A 140 -7.98 -10.39 -5.43
CA ALA A 140 -8.14 -11.56 -6.30
C ALA A 140 -9.33 -11.38 -7.27
N ASP A 141 -10.48 -10.91 -6.78
CA ASP A 141 -11.67 -10.64 -7.60
C ASP A 141 -11.40 -9.61 -8.70
N LYS A 142 -10.57 -8.61 -8.41
CA LYS A 142 -10.19 -7.54 -9.36
C LYS A 142 -8.96 -7.86 -10.23
N GLY A 143 -8.47 -9.10 -10.20
CA GLY A 143 -7.30 -9.52 -10.99
C GLY A 143 -6.01 -8.80 -10.56
N CYS A 144 -5.90 -8.45 -9.29
CA CYS A 144 -4.72 -7.85 -8.67
C CYS A 144 -3.94 -8.88 -7.85
N VAL A 145 -2.66 -8.59 -7.59
CA VAL A 145 -1.79 -9.43 -6.76
C VAL A 145 -1.79 -8.88 -5.34
N TYR A 146 -2.16 -9.72 -4.36
CA TYR A 146 -2.08 -9.35 -2.96
C TYR A 146 -0.70 -9.65 -2.37
N LEU A 147 -0.14 -8.70 -1.62
CA LEU A 147 1.14 -8.84 -0.92
C LEU A 147 0.93 -8.69 0.59
N ASP A 148 1.24 -9.74 1.33
CA ASP A 148 1.05 -9.76 2.79
C ASP A 148 2.29 -9.22 3.52
N LEU A 149 2.33 -7.91 3.77
CA LEU A 149 3.41 -7.26 4.50
C LEU A 149 3.53 -7.72 5.97
N TRP A 150 2.49 -8.36 6.52
CA TRP A 150 2.53 -8.87 7.89
C TRP A 150 3.61 -9.93 8.08
N GLU A 151 3.93 -10.68 7.03
CA GLU A 151 5.02 -11.66 7.05
C GLU A 151 6.35 -11.06 7.51
N THR A 152 6.61 -9.81 7.18
CA THR A 152 7.85 -9.12 7.56
C THR A 152 7.68 -8.12 8.69
N LEU A 153 6.50 -7.50 8.82
CA LEU A 153 6.29 -6.38 9.72
C LEU A 153 5.73 -6.78 11.09
N ALA A 154 4.91 -7.84 11.16
CA ALA A 154 4.22 -8.21 12.40
C ALA A 154 5.10 -9.05 13.33
N ASP A 155 4.96 -8.79 14.63
CA ASP A 155 5.48 -9.70 15.68
C ASP A 155 4.50 -10.88 15.93
N GLY A 156 4.83 -11.73 16.89
CA GLY A 156 4.02 -12.91 17.22
C GLY A 156 2.63 -12.58 17.79
N GLU A 157 2.39 -11.35 18.21
CA GLU A 157 1.11 -10.86 18.76
C GLU A 157 0.30 -10.09 17.70
N GLY A 158 0.85 -9.91 16.50
CA GLY A 158 0.20 -9.17 15.42
C GLY A 158 0.36 -7.66 15.53
N ASN A 159 1.35 -7.18 16.25
CA ASN A 159 1.70 -5.77 16.30
C ASN A 159 2.88 -5.48 15.38
N LEU A 160 3.03 -4.22 14.96
CA LEU A 160 4.24 -3.79 14.27
C LEU A 160 5.46 -4.05 15.17
N LYS A 161 6.47 -4.74 14.65
CA LYS A 161 7.72 -4.97 15.39
C LYS A 161 8.29 -3.65 15.86
N GLU A 162 8.65 -3.56 17.15
CA GLU A 162 9.14 -2.31 17.75
C GLU A 162 10.35 -1.73 17.01
N VAL A 163 11.27 -2.58 16.59
CA VAL A 163 12.48 -2.19 15.86
C VAL A 163 12.17 -1.61 14.46
N LEU A 164 11.00 -1.88 13.92
CA LEU A 164 10.55 -1.38 12.61
C LEU A 164 9.66 -0.14 12.72
N ALA A 165 9.20 0.20 13.93
CA ALA A 165 8.29 1.30 14.18
C ALA A 165 9.01 2.64 14.36
N ALA A 166 8.40 3.71 13.86
CA ALA A 166 8.70 5.07 14.29
C ALA A 166 8.06 5.34 15.67
N PRO A 167 8.42 6.43 16.37
CA PRO A 167 7.91 6.72 17.71
C PRO A 167 6.39 6.83 17.83
N ASP A 168 5.67 7.18 16.77
CA ASP A 168 4.20 7.27 16.75
C ASP A 168 3.51 5.89 16.68
N GLY A 169 4.26 4.83 16.46
CA GLY A 169 3.75 3.47 16.41
C GLY A 169 2.95 3.11 15.15
N VAL A 170 2.78 4.04 14.21
CA VAL A 170 2.09 3.84 12.92
C VAL A 170 3.08 3.84 11.75
N HIS A 171 3.94 4.85 11.69
CA HIS A 171 4.94 4.97 10.63
C HIS A 171 6.12 4.01 10.86
N PHE A 172 6.83 3.73 9.78
CA PHE A 172 8.03 2.88 9.83
C PHE A 172 9.26 3.69 10.20
N SER A 173 10.18 3.06 10.92
CA SER A 173 11.50 3.64 11.15
C SER A 173 12.26 3.80 9.83
N ALA A 174 12.97 4.91 9.68
CA ALA A 174 13.64 5.31 8.44
C ALA A 174 14.62 4.25 7.89
N GLY A 175 15.34 3.58 8.77
CA GLY A 175 16.29 2.52 8.40
C GLY A 175 15.63 1.14 8.36
N ASN A 176 15.33 0.61 9.54
CA ASN A 176 14.89 -0.78 9.68
C ASN A 176 13.50 -1.03 9.08
N GLY A 177 12.53 -0.14 9.32
CA GLY A 177 11.15 -0.31 8.86
C GLY A 177 11.06 -0.24 7.33
N TYR A 178 11.58 0.82 6.74
CA TYR A 178 11.63 0.95 5.27
C TYR A 178 12.54 -0.11 4.64
N GLY A 179 13.63 -0.49 5.28
CA GLY A 179 14.50 -1.57 4.84
C GLY A 179 13.77 -2.91 4.75
N ALA A 180 12.99 -3.27 5.77
CA ALA A 180 12.17 -4.48 5.78
C ALA A 180 11.12 -4.45 4.66
N TRP A 181 10.41 -3.34 4.50
CA TRP A 181 9.40 -3.17 3.44
C TRP A 181 10.03 -3.33 2.05
N VAL A 182 11.10 -2.60 1.75
CA VAL A 182 11.78 -2.67 0.44
C VAL A 182 12.32 -4.07 0.16
N THR A 183 12.90 -4.73 1.16
CA THR A 183 13.41 -6.10 1.03
C THR A 183 12.27 -7.07 0.70
N TYR A 184 11.13 -6.96 1.39
CA TYR A 184 9.95 -7.75 1.10
C TYR A 184 9.49 -7.53 -0.34
N LEU A 185 9.32 -6.29 -0.77
CA LEU A 185 8.88 -5.97 -2.13
C LEU A 185 9.85 -6.51 -3.20
N ARG A 186 11.15 -6.41 -2.98
CA ARG A 186 12.16 -6.95 -3.91
C ARG A 186 12.06 -8.46 -4.04
N ASN A 187 11.83 -9.17 -2.94
CA ASN A 187 11.70 -10.62 -2.92
C ASN A 187 10.38 -11.09 -3.56
N HIS A 188 9.36 -10.22 -3.65
CA HIS A 188 8.05 -10.52 -4.22
C HIS A 188 7.79 -9.81 -5.55
N ALA A 189 8.79 -9.14 -6.12
CA ALA A 189 8.69 -8.38 -7.37
C ALA A 189 8.87 -9.20 -8.66
N LYS A 190 8.85 -10.51 -8.58
CA LYS A 190 9.15 -11.42 -9.72
C LYS A 190 8.13 -11.38 -10.83
N TYR A 191 6.94 -10.91 -10.54
CA TYR A 191 5.82 -11.05 -11.45
C TYR A 191 5.75 -9.86 -12.38
N SER A 192 5.82 -10.16 -13.67
CA SER A 192 5.60 -9.23 -14.76
C SER A 192 4.69 -9.93 -15.78
N ALA A 193 4.22 -9.20 -16.81
CA ALA A 193 3.49 -9.82 -17.92
C ALA A 193 4.28 -10.97 -18.56
N ASP A 194 5.61 -10.84 -18.61
CA ASP A 194 6.51 -11.86 -19.19
C ASP A 194 6.86 -12.99 -18.22
N ASN A 195 6.57 -12.84 -16.93
CA ASN A 195 6.84 -13.81 -15.88
C ASN A 195 5.72 -13.78 -14.85
N ALA A 196 4.53 -14.18 -15.29
CA ALA A 196 3.34 -14.17 -14.44
C ALA A 196 3.44 -15.22 -13.32
N TRP A 197 2.98 -14.84 -12.13
CA TRP A 197 2.86 -15.78 -11.03
C TRP A 197 1.86 -16.87 -11.39
N THR A 198 2.23 -18.12 -11.10
CA THR A 198 1.33 -19.26 -11.20
C THR A 198 1.17 -19.88 -9.80
N PRO A 199 0.02 -20.49 -9.49
CA PRO A 199 -0.15 -21.22 -8.22
C PRO A 199 0.98 -22.22 -7.99
N GLY A 200 1.60 -22.13 -6.81
CA GLY A 200 2.77 -22.96 -6.44
C GLY A 200 4.12 -22.38 -6.86
N SER A 201 4.17 -21.23 -7.55
CA SER A 201 5.42 -20.50 -7.74
C SER A 201 5.92 -20.01 -6.38
N ALA A 202 7.18 -20.30 -6.07
CA ALA A 202 7.80 -19.69 -4.91
C ALA A 202 7.92 -18.18 -5.14
N TYR A 203 7.60 -17.37 -4.13
CA TYR A 203 8.11 -16.03 -4.02
C TYR A 203 9.61 -16.17 -3.76
N ALA A 204 10.38 -16.45 -4.75
CA ALA A 204 11.73 -16.79 -4.51
C ALA A 204 12.56 -15.60 -4.15
N GLY A 205 13.24 -15.73 -3.14
CA GLY A 205 14.43 -15.01 -2.90
C GLY A 205 15.52 -15.29 -3.93
#